data_a0a511a40d7dfcd7c23de69a42a63581
#
_entry.id   a0a511a40d7dfcd7c23de69a42a63581
#
_cell.length_a   1.000
_cell.length_b   1.000
_cell.length_c   1.000
_cell.angle_alpha   90.00
_cell.angle_beta   90.00
_cell.angle_gamma   90.00
#
_symmetry.space_group_name_H-M   'P 1'
#
loop_
_entity.id
_entity.type
_entity.pdbx_description
1 polymer ?
#
loop_
_entity_poly.entity_id
_entity_poly.type
_entity_poly.pdbx_seq_one_letter_code
_entity_poly.pdbx_strand_id
1 'polypeptide(L)'
;MINKELQKRILSSIILFPIAYYFIISGSYYLIFFTLICFFISIYEWNKMVKKIKFKIFGTLFLFFSFYTFYEISNGYLWIFVILVCISTDIGGYFFGKLFKGPKLIRISPNKTYSGMIGGYLLSLLILKIFFNI
;
A
#
# COMPACT_ATOMS: atom_id res chain seq x y z
N MET A 1 -3.64 -27.48 2.47
CA MET A 1 -4.95 -26.87 2.14
C MET A 1 -4.80 -25.36 2.16
N ILE A 2 -4.96 -24.72 1.03
CA ILE A 2 -4.93 -23.25 0.93
C ILE A 2 -6.19 -22.73 1.62
N ASN A 3 -6.01 -21.85 2.60
CA ASN A 3 -7.11 -21.31 3.40
C ASN A 3 -8.11 -20.58 2.48
N LYS A 4 -9.42 -20.84 2.59
CA LYS A 4 -10.46 -20.22 1.74
C LYS A 4 -10.38 -18.68 1.70
N GLU A 5 -9.91 -18.05 2.79
CA GLU A 5 -9.66 -16.63 2.84
C GLU A 5 -8.47 -16.19 1.97
N LEU A 6 -7.40 -16.99 1.92
CA LEU A 6 -6.25 -16.72 1.07
C LEU A 6 -6.63 -16.81 -0.41
N GLN A 7 -7.42 -17.81 -0.79
CA GLN A 7 -7.94 -17.93 -2.16
C GLN A 7 -8.77 -16.72 -2.59
N LYS A 8 -9.67 -16.23 -1.71
CA LYS A 8 -10.46 -15.02 -2.00
C LYS A 8 -9.58 -13.78 -2.19
N ARG A 9 -8.56 -13.62 -1.36
CA ARG A 9 -7.60 -12.50 -1.46
C ARG A 9 -6.78 -12.57 -2.75
N ILE A 10 -6.29 -13.75 -3.12
CA ILE A 10 -5.55 -13.94 -4.38
C ILE A 10 -6.45 -13.65 -5.57
N LEU A 11 -7.68 -14.17 -5.57
CA LEU A 11 -8.63 -13.94 -6.67
C LEU A 11 -8.98 -12.45 -6.82
N SER A 12 -9.25 -11.75 -5.72
CA SER A 12 -9.50 -10.31 -5.76
C SER A 12 -8.31 -9.52 -6.25
N SER A 13 -7.08 -9.88 -5.85
CA SER A 13 -5.86 -9.21 -6.32
C SER A 13 -5.61 -9.42 -7.80
N ILE A 14 -5.84 -10.64 -8.33
CA ILE A 14 -5.70 -10.95 -9.76
C ILE A 14 -6.65 -10.13 -10.62
N ILE A 15 -7.86 -9.83 -10.12
CA ILE A 15 -8.84 -9.01 -10.83
C ILE A 15 -8.52 -7.52 -10.68
N LEU A 16 -8.18 -7.08 -9.47
CA LEU A 16 -8.01 -5.66 -9.16
C LEU A 16 -6.74 -5.07 -9.77
N PHE A 17 -5.66 -5.86 -9.82
CA PHE A 17 -4.37 -5.41 -10.34
C PHE A 17 -4.41 -4.98 -11.81
N PRO A 18 -4.92 -5.79 -12.77
CA PRO A 18 -5.01 -5.38 -14.17
C PRO A 18 -5.97 -4.20 -14.38
N ILE A 19 -7.04 -4.12 -13.59
CA ILE A 19 -7.97 -2.98 -13.64
C ILE A 19 -7.25 -1.71 -13.22
N ALA A 20 -6.57 -1.71 -12.08
CA ALA A 20 -5.81 -0.55 -11.60
C ALA A 20 -4.72 -0.15 -12.61
N TYR A 21 -3.98 -1.13 -13.14
CA TYR A 21 -2.93 -0.91 -14.13
C TYR A 21 -3.48 -0.26 -15.41
N TYR A 22 -4.62 -0.73 -15.91
CA TYR A 22 -5.29 -0.16 -17.06
C TYR A 22 -5.65 1.32 -16.83
N PHE A 23 -6.26 1.65 -15.69
CA PHE A 23 -6.64 3.02 -15.35
C PHE A 23 -5.43 3.95 -15.22
N ILE A 24 -4.31 3.45 -14.70
CA ILE A 24 -3.07 4.24 -14.55
C ILE A 24 -2.48 4.58 -15.93
N ILE A 25 -2.49 3.63 -16.88
CA ILE A 25 -1.90 3.85 -18.22
C ILE A 25 -2.83 4.62 -19.16
N SER A 26 -4.15 4.46 -19.02
CA SER A 26 -5.14 5.06 -19.94
C SER A 26 -5.23 6.60 -19.87
N GLY A 27 -4.54 7.25 -18.93
CA GLY A 27 -4.37 8.70 -18.89
C GLY A 27 -5.22 9.41 -17.84
N SER A 28 -5.04 10.74 -17.76
CA SER A 28 -5.52 11.61 -16.68
C SER A 28 -6.99 11.45 -16.29
N TYR A 29 -7.92 11.41 -17.22
CA TYR A 29 -9.36 11.33 -16.89
C TYR A 29 -9.76 10.01 -16.25
N TYR A 30 -9.26 8.90 -16.79
CA TYR A 30 -9.56 7.57 -16.26
C TYR A 30 -8.94 7.38 -14.88
N LEU A 31 -7.74 7.91 -14.68
CA LEU A 31 -7.04 7.87 -13.41
C LEU A 31 -7.78 8.69 -12.33
N ILE A 32 -8.25 9.90 -12.68
CA ILE A 32 -9.05 10.73 -11.78
C ILE A 32 -10.32 9.98 -11.37
N PHE A 33 -11.03 9.40 -12.32
CA PHE A 33 -12.26 8.64 -12.03
C PHE A 33 -11.99 7.44 -11.09
N PHE A 34 -10.94 6.68 -11.36
CA PHE A 34 -10.55 5.56 -10.51
C PHE A 34 -10.15 6.00 -9.11
N THR A 35 -9.32 7.03 -8.98
CA THR A 35 -8.90 7.56 -7.68
C THR A 35 -10.06 8.12 -6.88
N LEU A 36 -11.03 8.78 -7.51
CA LEU A 36 -12.25 9.24 -6.83
C LEU A 36 -13.08 8.06 -6.28
N ILE A 37 -13.25 6.98 -7.04
CA ILE A 37 -13.96 5.79 -6.55
C ILE A 37 -13.24 5.21 -5.32
N CYS A 38 -11.90 5.03 -5.41
CA CYS A 38 -11.12 4.53 -4.29
C CYS A 38 -11.19 5.46 -3.06
N PHE A 39 -11.19 6.77 -3.28
CA PHE A 39 -11.32 7.77 -2.23
C PHE A 39 -12.66 7.65 -1.47
N PHE A 40 -13.78 7.59 -2.20
CA PHE A 40 -15.09 7.45 -1.57
C PHE A 40 -15.24 6.13 -0.82
N ILE A 41 -14.74 5.03 -1.37
CA ILE A 41 -14.75 3.73 -0.68
C ILE A 41 -13.92 3.83 0.61
N SER A 42 -12.73 4.42 0.56
CA SER A 42 -11.85 4.59 1.73
C SER A 42 -12.47 5.45 2.81
N ILE A 43 -13.15 6.55 2.45
CA ILE A 43 -13.90 7.40 3.40
C ILE A 43 -15.04 6.61 4.04
N TYR A 44 -15.79 5.84 3.25
CA TYR A 44 -16.88 5.03 3.77
C TYR A 44 -16.37 4.02 4.81
N GLU A 45 -15.33 3.27 4.48
CA GLU A 45 -14.72 2.30 5.40
C GLU A 45 -14.15 2.97 6.65
N TRP A 46 -13.44 4.10 6.49
CA TRP A 46 -12.90 4.85 7.60
C TRP A 46 -14.00 5.31 8.57
N ASN A 47 -15.07 5.88 8.05
CA ASN A 47 -16.19 6.34 8.87
C ASN A 47 -16.91 5.20 9.60
N LYS A 48 -16.92 3.99 9.02
CA LYS A 48 -17.48 2.80 9.65
C LYS A 48 -16.61 2.27 10.80
N MET A 49 -15.28 2.35 10.65
CA MET A 49 -14.35 1.85 11.66
C MET A 49 -14.21 2.79 12.86
N VAL A 50 -14.25 4.09 12.64
CA VAL A 50 -13.97 5.10 13.68
C VAL A 50 -15.25 5.61 14.30
N LYS A 51 -15.37 5.48 15.65
CA LYS A 51 -16.56 5.95 16.39
C LYS A 51 -16.47 7.42 16.80
N LYS A 52 -15.28 7.92 17.16
CA LYS A 52 -15.09 9.29 17.68
C LYS A 52 -14.99 10.31 16.56
N ILE A 53 -15.82 11.36 16.60
CA ILE A 53 -15.90 12.37 15.55
C ILE A 53 -14.57 13.07 15.25
N LYS A 54 -13.77 13.39 16.25
CA LYS A 54 -12.46 14.04 16.10
C LYS A 54 -11.53 13.20 15.21
N PHE A 55 -11.48 11.89 15.43
CA PHE A 55 -10.66 10.99 14.61
C PHE A 55 -11.25 10.77 13.21
N LYS A 56 -12.59 10.86 13.06
CA LYS A 56 -13.21 10.84 11.72
C LYS A 56 -12.72 12.00 10.87
N ILE A 57 -12.79 13.21 11.40
CA ILE A 57 -12.37 14.44 10.70
C ILE A 57 -10.88 14.36 10.35
N PHE A 58 -10.02 14.03 11.32
CA PHE A 58 -8.59 13.95 11.11
C PHE A 58 -8.23 12.91 10.03
N GLY A 59 -8.80 11.71 10.10
CA GLY A 59 -8.55 10.66 9.10
C GLY A 59 -9.11 11.00 7.71
N THR A 60 -10.26 11.69 7.63
CA THR A 60 -10.80 12.15 6.34
C THR A 60 -9.89 13.20 5.71
N LEU A 61 -9.36 14.14 6.49
CA LEU A 61 -8.36 15.11 6.01
C LEU A 61 -7.08 14.40 5.54
N PHE A 62 -6.59 13.43 6.31
CA PHE A 62 -5.43 12.63 5.93
C PHE A 62 -5.65 11.89 4.61
N LEU A 63 -6.81 11.25 4.44
CA LEU A 63 -7.17 10.58 3.18
C LEU A 63 -7.21 11.58 2.02
N PHE A 64 -7.79 12.75 2.21
CA PHE A 64 -7.85 13.78 1.18
C PHE A 64 -6.44 14.18 0.71
N PHE A 65 -5.52 14.49 1.62
CA PHE A 65 -4.15 14.82 1.26
C PHE A 65 -3.42 13.65 0.59
N SER A 66 -3.64 12.41 1.07
CA SER A 66 -3.02 11.22 0.49
C SER A 66 -3.45 10.98 -0.95
N PHE A 67 -4.74 11.13 -1.26
CA PHE A 67 -5.24 10.96 -2.63
C PHE A 67 -4.84 12.13 -3.54
N TYR A 68 -4.77 13.35 -3.01
CA TYR A 68 -4.26 14.50 -3.73
C TYR A 68 -2.79 14.32 -4.11
N THR A 69 -1.93 13.94 -3.16
CA THR A 69 -0.51 13.68 -3.45
C THR A 69 -0.32 12.52 -4.41
N PHE A 70 -1.14 11.47 -4.33
CA PHE A 70 -1.12 10.37 -5.29
C PHE A 70 -1.43 10.87 -6.70
N TYR A 71 -2.43 11.72 -6.86
CA TYR A 71 -2.78 12.30 -8.16
C TYR A 71 -1.63 13.14 -8.74
N GLU A 72 -1.01 14.00 -7.95
CA GLU A 72 0.14 14.81 -8.39
C GLU A 72 1.33 13.93 -8.84
N ILE A 73 1.64 12.89 -8.07
CA ILE A 73 2.74 11.97 -8.40
C ILE A 73 2.41 11.13 -9.64
N SER A 74 1.15 10.82 -9.89
CA SER A 74 0.72 9.96 -11.00
C SER A 74 0.90 10.58 -12.38
N ASN A 75 1.00 11.91 -12.47
CA ASN A 75 1.25 12.63 -13.73
C ASN A 75 2.69 12.45 -14.26
N GLY A 76 3.61 11.92 -13.43
CA GLY A 76 4.98 11.60 -13.81
C GLY A 76 5.28 10.11 -13.71
N TYR A 77 6.52 9.73 -13.83
CA TYR A 77 6.98 8.34 -13.66
C TYR A 77 7.26 7.97 -12.18
N LEU A 78 7.16 8.92 -11.27
CA LEU A 78 7.42 8.71 -9.84
C LEU A 78 6.44 7.75 -9.15
N TRP A 79 5.23 7.57 -9.71
CA TRP A 79 4.25 6.61 -9.20
C TRP A 79 4.78 5.17 -9.26
N ILE A 80 5.57 4.83 -10.29
CA ILE A 80 6.23 3.52 -10.41
C ILE A 80 7.18 3.31 -9.24
N PHE A 81 7.99 4.33 -8.94
CA PHE A 81 8.89 4.29 -7.80
C PHE A 81 8.16 4.04 -6.48
N VAL A 82 7.06 4.77 -6.22
CA VAL A 82 6.24 4.59 -5.01
C VAL A 82 5.71 3.17 -4.90
N ILE A 83 5.16 2.61 -5.98
CA ILE A 83 4.66 1.23 -6.00
C ILE A 83 5.79 0.23 -5.74
N LEU A 84 6.95 0.40 -6.39
CA LEU A 84 8.10 -0.48 -6.19
C LEU A 84 8.60 -0.45 -4.75
N VAL A 85 8.65 0.73 -4.12
CA VAL A 85 9.00 0.88 -2.69
C VAL A 85 7.99 0.14 -1.80
N CYS A 86 6.69 0.30 -2.03
CA CYS A 86 5.66 -0.39 -1.27
C CYS A 86 5.78 -1.92 -1.38
N ILE A 87 5.91 -2.43 -2.61
CA ILE A 87 6.07 -3.87 -2.87
C ILE A 87 7.36 -4.40 -2.21
N SER A 88 8.47 -3.69 -2.34
CA SER A 88 9.76 -4.11 -1.77
C SER A 88 9.76 -4.12 -0.25
N THR A 89 9.13 -3.14 0.39
CA THR A 89 8.97 -3.12 1.85
C THR A 89 8.12 -4.28 2.35
N ASP A 90 7.04 -4.62 1.66
CA ASP A 90 6.17 -5.74 2.03
C ASP A 90 6.87 -7.10 1.83
N ILE A 91 7.53 -7.29 0.68
CA ILE A 91 8.30 -8.51 0.41
C ILE A 91 9.45 -8.64 1.41
N GLY A 92 10.20 -7.58 1.63
CA GLY A 92 11.30 -7.55 2.59
C GLY A 92 10.84 -7.85 4.01
N GLY A 93 9.76 -7.20 4.43
CA GLY A 93 9.15 -7.43 5.73
C GLY A 93 8.72 -8.88 5.96
N TYR A 94 8.10 -9.48 4.95
CA TYR A 94 7.67 -10.88 5.01
C TYR A 94 8.86 -11.85 4.96
N PHE A 95 9.74 -11.69 3.96
CA PHE A 95 10.86 -12.61 3.71
C PHE A 95 11.85 -12.64 4.87
N PHE A 96 12.37 -11.47 5.27
CA PHE A 96 13.34 -11.38 6.36
C PHE A 96 12.69 -11.67 7.72
N GLY A 97 11.44 -11.30 7.92
CA GLY A 97 10.70 -11.64 9.13
C GLY A 97 10.53 -13.14 9.32
N LYS A 98 10.28 -13.89 8.24
CA LYS A 98 10.14 -15.33 8.27
C LYS A 98 11.50 -16.06 8.37
N LEU A 99 12.53 -15.53 7.71
CA LEU A 99 13.86 -16.14 7.66
C LEU A 99 14.59 -16.01 9.00
N PHE A 100 14.62 -14.80 9.57
CA PHE A 100 15.41 -14.51 10.77
C PHE A 100 14.62 -14.63 12.08
N LYS A 101 13.29 -14.75 12.03
CA LYS A 101 12.41 -14.97 13.20
C LYS A 101 12.79 -14.14 14.43
N GLY A 102 13.12 -12.86 14.25
CA GLY A 102 13.55 -11.97 15.32
C GLY A 102 12.47 -11.67 16.37
N PRO A 103 12.78 -10.88 17.41
CA PRO A 103 11.82 -10.49 18.42
C PRO A 103 10.63 -9.78 17.78
N LYS A 104 9.44 -9.94 18.40
CA LYS A 104 8.19 -9.36 17.93
C LYS A 104 8.21 -7.85 18.06
N LEU A 105 7.80 -7.13 17.02
CA LEU A 105 7.82 -5.67 16.99
C LEU A 105 6.78 -5.07 17.94
N ILE A 106 5.55 -5.60 17.92
CA ILE A 106 4.40 -5.07 18.67
C ILE A 106 3.54 -6.24 19.16
N ARG A 107 2.99 -6.12 20.37
CA ARG A 107 2.08 -7.14 20.95
C ARG A 107 0.78 -7.31 20.17
N ILE A 108 0.29 -6.25 19.52
CA ILE A 108 -0.97 -6.24 18.75
C ILE A 108 -0.85 -7.04 17.45
N SER A 109 0.35 -7.09 16.84
CA SER A 109 0.59 -7.83 15.59
C SER A 109 1.72 -8.84 15.78
N PRO A 110 1.40 -10.07 16.24
CA PRO A 110 2.39 -11.07 16.67
C PRO A 110 3.26 -11.61 15.52
N ASN A 111 2.86 -11.37 14.27
CA ASN A 111 3.58 -11.82 13.08
C ASN A 111 4.63 -10.82 12.57
N LYS A 112 4.66 -9.59 13.12
CA LYS A 112 5.64 -8.57 12.73
C LYS A 112 6.87 -8.63 13.63
N THR A 113 8.05 -8.73 13.00
CA THR A 113 9.35 -8.86 13.68
C THR A 113 10.28 -7.69 13.36
N TYR A 114 11.25 -7.42 14.23
CA TYR A 114 12.29 -6.42 13.98
C TYR A 114 13.15 -6.76 12.76
N SER A 115 13.46 -8.04 12.56
CA SER A 115 14.18 -8.50 11.36
C SER A 115 13.42 -8.20 10.07
N GLY A 116 12.09 -8.38 10.09
CA GLY A 116 11.25 -8.01 8.96
C GLY A 116 11.23 -6.50 8.69
N MET A 117 11.18 -5.67 9.74
CA MET A 117 11.26 -4.21 9.59
C MET A 117 12.57 -3.78 8.93
N ILE A 118 13.70 -4.28 9.43
CA ILE A 118 15.03 -3.97 8.87
C ILE A 118 15.12 -4.47 7.42
N GLY A 119 14.64 -5.68 7.14
CA GLY A 119 14.63 -6.25 5.78
C GLY A 119 13.79 -5.43 4.80
N GLY A 120 12.64 -4.95 5.22
CA GLY A 120 11.80 -4.03 4.43
C GLY A 120 12.55 -2.72 4.09
N TYR A 121 13.20 -2.11 5.08
CA TYR A 121 14.03 -0.92 4.87
C TYR A 121 15.19 -1.16 3.90
N LEU A 122 15.92 -2.24 4.06
CA LEU A 122 17.06 -2.55 3.19
C LEU A 122 16.62 -2.73 1.73
N LEU A 123 15.52 -3.46 1.48
CA LEU A 123 15.00 -3.62 0.12
C LEU A 123 14.48 -2.32 -0.46
N SER A 124 13.82 -1.47 0.32
CA SER A 124 13.36 -0.16 -0.17
C SER A 124 14.53 0.76 -0.55
N LEU A 125 15.62 0.74 0.22
CA LEU A 125 16.84 1.48 -0.11
C LEU A 125 17.52 0.96 -1.39
N LEU A 126 17.51 -0.36 -1.63
CA LEU A 126 17.98 -0.94 -2.88
C LEU A 126 17.17 -0.45 -4.08
N ILE A 127 15.84 -0.40 -3.98
CA ILE A 127 14.98 0.16 -5.03
C ILE A 127 15.32 1.62 -5.30
N LEU A 128 15.51 2.42 -4.24
CA LEU A 128 15.90 3.83 -4.37
C LEU A 128 17.21 3.96 -5.16
N LYS A 129 18.23 3.17 -4.79
CA LYS A 129 19.51 3.16 -5.48
C LYS A 129 19.38 2.79 -6.97
N ILE A 130 18.60 1.74 -7.27
CA ILE A 130 18.40 1.28 -8.65
C ILE A 130 17.64 2.32 -9.47
N PHE A 131 16.59 2.93 -8.89
CA PHE A 131 15.71 3.85 -9.62
C PHE A 131 16.38 5.19 -9.96
N PHE A 132 17.20 5.71 -9.06
CA PHE A 132 17.86 7.00 -9.23
C PHE A 132 19.34 6.88 -9.68
N ASN A 133 19.86 5.68 -9.90
CA ASN A 133 21.27 5.43 -10.27
C ASN A 133 22.29 6.09 -9.32
N ILE A 134 21.99 6.12 -8.01
CA ILE A 134 22.84 6.73 -6.98
C ILE A 134 23.82 5.69 -6.43
#